data_7bcee4240e7153527eb4f31b64138dc0
#
_entry.id   7bcee4240e7153527eb4f31b64138dc0
#
_cell.length_a   1.000
_cell.length_b   1.000
_cell.length_c   1.000
_cell.angle_alpha   90.00
_cell.angle_beta   90.00
_cell.angle_gamma   90.00
#
_symmetry.space_group_name_H-M   'P 1'
#
loop_
_entity.id
_entity.type
_entity.pdbx_description
1 polymer ?
#
loop_
_entity_poly.entity_id
_entity_poly.type
_entity_poly.pdbx_seq_one_letter_code
_entity_poly.pdbx_strand_id
1 'polypeptide(L)'
;MKTYSQLKDTAQTRKDKKMTENAKKMLAEIQYPALQGTQDEVELAEKIRKAFIDYYMKKIDSHKAESYVDDQKKYASRCKKEARDVAEMKATIENFDEAALWIRYTGKQCFVERYSWDTVAQKEIDWKFFDLGDHIADYVQDGMSKEKVKKELRAIGML
;
A
#
# COMPACT_ATOMS: atom_id res chain seq x y z
N MET A 1 -43.19 0.96 2.69
CA MET A 1 -42.43 0.83 1.42
C MET A 1 -41.32 1.87 1.38
N LYS A 2 -40.10 1.45 1.05
CA LYS A 2 -38.97 2.37 0.95
C LYS A 2 -39.08 3.24 -0.31
N THR A 3 -38.75 4.51 -0.20
CA THR A 3 -38.68 5.40 -1.37
C THR A 3 -37.50 5.05 -2.24
N TYR A 4 -37.51 5.49 -3.49
CA TYR A 4 -36.37 5.33 -4.41
C TYR A 4 -35.06 5.89 -3.82
N SER A 5 -35.16 7.08 -3.21
CA SER A 5 -34.01 7.71 -2.53
C SER A 5 -33.45 6.84 -1.41
N GLN A 6 -34.30 6.25 -0.57
CA GLN A 6 -33.87 5.36 0.52
C GLN A 6 -33.24 4.07 0.01
N LEU A 7 -33.77 3.48 -1.06
CA LEU A 7 -33.17 2.30 -1.70
C LEU A 7 -31.81 2.60 -2.31
N LYS A 8 -31.67 3.76 -2.93
CA LYS A 8 -30.43 4.25 -3.51
C LYS A 8 -29.36 4.46 -2.44
N ASP A 9 -29.71 5.12 -1.33
CA ASP A 9 -28.78 5.36 -0.21
C ASP A 9 -28.31 4.03 0.40
N THR A 10 -29.18 3.04 0.52
CA THR A 10 -28.84 1.72 1.02
C THR A 10 -27.85 1.00 0.09
N ALA A 11 -28.08 1.08 -1.22
CA ALA A 11 -27.18 0.49 -2.23
C ALA A 11 -25.82 1.17 -2.22
N GLN A 12 -25.78 2.49 -2.11
CA GLN A 12 -24.56 3.29 -1.99
C GLN A 12 -23.76 2.91 -0.76
N THR A 13 -24.41 2.82 0.41
CA THR A 13 -23.77 2.44 1.66
C THR A 13 -23.13 1.05 1.55
N ARG A 14 -23.78 0.09 0.90
CA ARG A 14 -23.21 -1.24 0.68
C ARG A 14 -22.00 -1.23 -0.22
N LYS A 15 -22.02 -0.45 -1.33
CA LYS A 15 -20.88 -0.33 -2.23
C LYS A 15 -19.72 0.42 -1.59
N ASP A 16 -19.99 1.46 -0.79
CA ASP A 16 -18.97 2.25 -0.12
C ASP A 16 -18.16 1.44 0.90
N LYS A 17 -18.76 0.39 1.48
CA LYS A 17 -18.08 -0.50 2.43
C LYS A 17 -17.21 -1.55 1.78
N LYS A 18 -17.29 -1.74 0.47
CA LYS A 18 -16.56 -2.80 -0.25
C LYS A 18 -15.54 -2.19 -1.19
N MET A 19 -14.37 -2.82 -1.21
CA MET A 19 -13.37 -2.54 -2.24
C MET A 19 -13.94 -2.87 -3.63
N THR A 20 -13.51 -2.13 -4.65
CA THR A 20 -13.91 -2.40 -6.04
C THR A 20 -13.40 -3.78 -6.50
N GLU A 21 -14.11 -4.40 -7.43
CA GLU A 21 -13.79 -5.75 -7.89
C GLU A 21 -12.40 -5.83 -8.54
N ASN A 22 -12.02 -4.80 -9.31
CA ASN A 22 -10.69 -4.75 -9.92
C ASN A 22 -9.59 -4.70 -8.85
N ALA A 23 -9.76 -3.88 -7.82
CA ALA A 23 -8.79 -3.79 -6.73
C ALA A 23 -8.68 -5.12 -5.96
N LYS A 24 -9.78 -5.79 -5.70
CA LYS A 24 -9.78 -7.12 -5.08
C LYS A 24 -9.02 -8.15 -5.91
N LYS A 25 -9.25 -8.16 -7.21
CA LYS A 25 -8.55 -9.06 -8.14
C LYS A 25 -7.05 -8.81 -8.12
N MET A 26 -6.64 -7.56 -8.21
CA MET A 26 -5.23 -7.17 -8.16
C MET A 26 -4.57 -7.57 -6.84
N LEU A 27 -5.26 -7.40 -5.71
CA LEU A 27 -4.76 -7.82 -4.40
C LEU A 27 -4.53 -9.33 -4.34
N ALA A 28 -5.45 -10.12 -4.89
CA ALA A 28 -5.33 -11.58 -4.90
C ALA A 28 -4.17 -12.07 -5.79
N GLU A 29 -3.72 -11.25 -6.74
CA GLU A 29 -2.61 -11.57 -7.64
C GLU A 29 -1.23 -11.24 -7.06
N ILE A 30 -1.14 -10.55 -5.91
CA ILE A 30 0.13 -10.18 -5.31
C ILE A 30 0.89 -11.43 -4.88
N GLN A 31 2.14 -11.52 -5.33
CA GLN A 31 3.08 -12.56 -4.92
C GLN A 31 3.92 -12.04 -3.76
N TYR A 32 4.04 -12.84 -2.70
CA TYR A 32 4.81 -12.49 -1.51
C TYR A 32 6.12 -13.28 -1.54
N PRO A 33 7.23 -12.69 -1.99
CA PRO A 33 8.51 -13.41 -2.00
C PRO A 33 8.95 -13.70 -0.58
N ALA A 34 9.60 -14.86 -0.39
CA ALA A 34 10.28 -15.16 0.86
C ALA A 34 11.40 -14.15 1.07
N LEU A 35 11.45 -13.54 2.24
CA LEU A 35 12.48 -12.56 2.56
C LEU A 35 13.82 -13.27 2.81
N GLN A 36 14.88 -12.72 2.21
CA GLN A 36 16.23 -13.23 2.32
C GLN A 36 17.02 -12.44 3.36
N GLY A 37 17.76 -13.14 4.20
CA GLY A 37 18.57 -12.55 5.26
C GLY A 37 18.76 -13.51 6.42
N THR A 38 19.34 -13.00 7.51
CA THR A 38 19.42 -13.77 8.76
C THR A 38 18.03 -13.94 9.35
N GLN A 39 17.85 -14.91 10.24
CA GLN A 39 16.56 -15.16 10.88
C GLN A 39 16.01 -13.92 11.58
N ASP A 40 16.86 -13.22 12.34
CA ASP A 40 16.47 -12.01 13.05
C ASP A 40 16.07 -10.88 12.10
N GLU A 41 16.81 -10.71 11.00
CA GLU A 41 16.48 -9.73 9.97
C GLU A 41 15.15 -10.06 9.29
N VAL A 42 14.92 -11.32 8.95
CA VAL A 42 13.68 -11.77 8.30
C VAL A 42 12.48 -11.53 9.22
N GLU A 43 12.58 -11.87 10.50
CA GLU A 43 11.51 -11.66 11.46
C GLU A 43 11.13 -10.18 11.60
N LEU A 44 12.13 -9.30 11.68
CA LEU A 44 11.89 -7.86 11.76
C LEU A 44 11.31 -7.32 10.45
N ALA A 45 11.87 -7.73 9.32
CA ALA A 45 11.40 -7.28 8.01
C ALA A 45 9.97 -7.76 7.72
N GLU A 46 9.56 -8.92 8.17
CA GLU A 46 8.18 -9.39 8.06
C GLU A 46 7.22 -8.50 8.83
N LYS A 47 7.60 -8.04 10.01
CA LYS A 47 6.80 -7.08 10.79
C LYS A 47 6.69 -5.75 10.06
N ILE A 48 7.78 -5.26 9.49
CA ILE A 48 7.81 -4.02 8.70
C ILE A 48 6.94 -4.16 7.45
N ARG A 49 7.06 -5.26 6.72
CA ARG A 49 6.24 -5.54 5.54
C ARG A 49 4.75 -5.59 5.88
N LYS A 50 4.41 -6.22 6.99
CA LYS A 50 3.03 -6.24 7.48
C LYS A 50 2.51 -4.82 7.79
N ALA A 51 3.32 -4.00 8.43
CA ALA A 51 2.97 -2.61 8.69
C ALA A 51 2.78 -1.81 7.39
N PHE A 52 3.60 -2.05 6.39
CA PHE A 52 3.46 -1.48 5.05
C PHE A 52 2.14 -1.90 4.40
N ILE A 53 1.79 -3.18 4.46
CA ILE A 53 0.52 -3.69 3.95
C ILE A 53 -0.66 -3.03 4.67
N ASP A 54 -0.61 -2.95 5.98
CA ASP A 54 -1.66 -2.31 6.79
C ASP A 54 -1.83 -0.83 6.41
N TYR A 55 -0.74 -0.12 6.18
CA TYR A 55 -0.75 1.26 5.73
C TYR A 55 -1.48 1.40 4.38
N TYR A 56 -1.13 0.59 3.38
CA TYR A 56 -1.77 0.64 2.06
C TYR A 56 -3.23 0.20 2.12
N MET A 57 -3.58 -0.78 2.93
CA MET A 57 -4.98 -1.20 3.10
C MET A 57 -5.83 -0.07 3.68
N LYS A 58 -5.32 0.69 4.65
CA LYS A 58 -6.00 1.88 5.16
C LYS A 58 -6.14 2.96 4.09
N LYS A 59 -5.10 3.16 3.30
CA LYS A 59 -5.11 4.12 2.20
C LYS A 59 -6.17 3.76 1.15
N ILE A 60 -6.25 2.49 0.78
CA ILE A 60 -7.26 1.98 -0.15
C ILE A 60 -8.67 2.17 0.44
N ASP A 61 -8.85 1.82 1.71
CA ASP A 61 -10.13 1.99 2.39
C ASP A 61 -10.58 3.46 2.46
N SER A 62 -9.65 4.41 2.51
CA SER A 62 -9.98 5.84 2.55
C SER A 62 -10.75 6.32 1.31
N HIS A 63 -10.60 5.64 0.18
CA HIS A 63 -11.27 6.02 -1.06
C HIS A 63 -12.75 5.64 -1.10
N LYS A 64 -13.22 4.81 -0.18
CA LYS A 64 -14.63 4.40 -0.11
C LYS A 64 -15.58 5.59 0.08
N ALA A 65 -15.14 6.61 0.81
CA ALA A 65 -15.94 7.82 1.05
C ALA A 65 -16.22 8.62 -0.22
N GLU A 66 -15.48 8.38 -1.31
CA GLU A 66 -15.66 9.07 -2.59
C GLU A 66 -16.68 8.36 -3.50
N SER A 67 -17.24 7.24 -3.07
CA SER A 67 -18.11 6.39 -3.89
C SER A 67 -19.59 6.74 -3.68
N TYR A 68 -20.17 7.40 -4.67
CA TYR A 68 -21.61 7.60 -4.75
C TYR A 68 -22.16 6.82 -5.93
N VAL A 69 -23.18 6.00 -5.70
CA VAL A 69 -23.73 5.06 -6.70
C VAL A 69 -24.19 5.75 -7.98
N ASP A 70 -24.73 6.96 -7.86
CA ASP A 70 -25.24 7.77 -8.98
C ASP A 70 -24.23 8.78 -9.51
N ASP A 71 -23.09 8.93 -8.88
CA ASP A 71 -22.01 9.79 -9.37
C ASP A 71 -20.93 8.95 -10.02
N GLN A 72 -21.07 8.72 -11.32
CA GLN A 72 -20.16 7.90 -12.10
C GLN A 72 -18.73 8.45 -12.11
N LYS A 73 -18.55 9.75 -12.06
CA LYS A 73 -17.21 10.38 -12.03
C LYS A 73 -16.49 10.06 -10.72
N LYS A 74 -17.20 10.18 -9.59
CA LYS A 74 -16.65 9.86 -8.28
C LYS A 74 -16.32 8.37 -8.16
N TYR A 75 -17.21 7.51 -8.66
CA TYR A 75 -16.95 6.07 -8.66
C TYR A 75 -15.76 5.71 -9.54
N ALA A 76 -15.64 6.28 -10.74
CA ALA A 76 -14.51 6.06 -11.63
C ALA A 76 -13.21 6.56 -11.00
N SER A 77 -13.23 7.70 -10.33
CA SER A 77 -12.09 8.24 -9.59
C SER A 77 -11.65 7.28 -8.48
N ARG A 78 -12.60 6.76 -7.70
CA ARG A 78 -12.35 5.75 -6.68
C ARG A 78 -11.69 4.51 -7.25
N CYS A 79 -12.22 3.97 -8.35
CA CYS A 79 -11.64 2.79 -9.00
C CYS A 79 -10.18 3.02 -9.40
N LYS A 80 -9.86 4.19 -9.96
CA LYS A 80 -8.49 4.54 -10.34
C LYS A 80 -7.57 4.65 -9.13
N LYS A 81 -8.02 5.29 -8.06
CA LYS A 81 -7.21 5.47 -6.83
C LYS A 81 -6.96 4.14 -6.13
N GLU A 82 -7.96 3.30 -5.99
CA GLU A 82 -7.79 1.97 -5.42
C GLU A 82 -6.83 1.13 -6.27
N ALA A 83 -7.00 1.12 -7.57
CA ALA A 83 -6.13 0.36 -8.48
C ALA A 83 -4.68 0.86 -8.42
N ARG A 84 -4.47 2.17 -8.37
CA ARG A 84 -3.14 2.77 -8.23
C ARG A 84 -2.48 2.34 -6.93
N ASP A 85 -3.18 2.43 -5.82
CA ASP A 85 -2.62 2.10 -4.51
C ASP A 85 -2.31 0.60 -4.41
N VAL A 86 -3.15 -0.26 -4.96
CA VAL A 86 -2.87 -1.70 -5.04
C VAL A 86 -1.66 -1.97 -5.92
N ALA A 87 -1.54 -1.29 -7.06
CA ALA A 87 -0.41 -1.45 -7.97
C ALA A 87 0.92 -1.03 -7.31
N GLU A 88 0.94 0.07 -6.58
CA GLU A 88 2.11 0.53 -5.82
C GLU A 88 2.50 -0.47 -4.74
N MET A 89 1.53 -0.97 -3.97
CA MET A 89 1.76 -1.98 -2.95
C MET A 89 2.29 -3.28 -3.55
N LYS A 90 1.68 -3.75 -4.63
CA LYS A 90 2.10 -4.96 -5.36
C LYS A 90 3.54 -4.82 -5.84
N ALA A 91 3.87 -3.74 -6.53
CA ALA A 91 5.22 -3.50 -7.05
C ALA A 91 6.26 -3.49 -5.94
N THR A 92 5.96 -2.87 -4.81
CA THR A 92 6.88 -2.79 -3.66
C THR A 92 7.09 -4.18 -3.03
N ILE A 93 6.03 -4.89 -2.73
CA ILE A 93 6.09 -6.22 -2.11
C ILE A 93 6.86 -7.20 -2.99
N GLU A 94 6.53 -7.25 -4.29
CA GLU A 94 7.14 -8.19 -5.22
C GLU A 94 8.60 -7.89 -5.55
N ASN A 95 9.02 -6.64 -5.43
CA ASN A 95 10.40 -6.23 -5.73
C ASN A 95 11.30 -6.20 -4.49
N PHE A 96 10.75 -6.11 -3.29
CA PHE A 96 11.52 -6.07 -2.04
C PHE A 96 11.58 -7.44 -1.37
N ASP A 97 12.52 -8.28 -1.81
CA ASP A 97 12.72 -9.63 -1.28
C ASP A 97 13.88 -9.74 -0.29
N GLU A 98 14.65 -8.67 -0.07
CA GLU A 98 15.74 -8.67 0.92
C GLU A 98 15.27 -8.03 2.23
N ALA A 99 15.40 -8.76 3.34
CA ALA A 99 15.02 -8.26 4.67
C ALA A 99 15.76 -6.98 5.04
N ALA A 100 17.06 -6.89 4.73
CA ALA A 100 17.89 -5.75 5.04
C ALA A 100 17.38 -4.44 4.40
N LEU A 101 16.74 -4.51 3.23
CA LEU A 101 16.19 -3.33 2.55
C LEU A 101 15.00 -2.76 3.29
N TRP A 102 14.08 -3.60 3.75
CA TRP A 102 12.95 -3.17 4.57
C TRP A 102 13.42 -2.49 5.85
N ILE A 103 14.41 -3.11 6.52
CA ILE A 103 14.96 -2.59 7.76
C ILE A 103 15.66 -1.24 7.56
N ARG A 104 16.49 -1.13 6.52
CA ARG A 104 17.18 0.12 6.20
C ARG A 104 16.22 1.24 5.90
N TYR A 105 15.21 0.96 5.10
CA TYR A 105 14.27 1.98 4.66
C TYR A 105 13.54 2.62 5.86
N THR A 106 13.03 1.81 6.77
CA THR A 106 12.29 2.30 7.92
C THR A 106 13.18 2.73 9.09
N GLY A 107 14.40 2.18 9.16
CA GLY A 107 15.25 2.30 10.32
C GLY A 107 14.76 1.40 11.46
N LYS A 108 15.55 0.39 11.81
CA LYS A 108 15.20 -0.61 12.82
C LYS A 108 14.67 0.01 14.12
N GLN A 109 15.40 0.99 14.64
CA GLN A 109 15.06 1.64 15.90
C GLN A 109 13.81 2.49 15.77
N CYS A 110 13.67 3.23 14.67
CA CYS A 110 12.48 4.02 14.39
C CYS A 110 11.23 3.14 14.35
N PHE A 111 11.29 2.00 13.70
CA PHE A 111 10.15 1.08 13.65
C PHE A 111 9.79 0.50 15.02
N VAL A 112 10.79 -0.03 15.74
CA VAL A 112 10.56 -0.70 17.04
C VAL A 112 10.09 0.28 18.10
N GLU A 113 10.71 1.46 18.19
CA GLU A 113 10.42 2.43 19.25
C GLU A 113 9.23 3.33 18.92
N ARG A 114 9.07 3.74 17.67
CA ARG A 114 8.11 4.77 17.29
C ARG A 114 6.81 4.22 16.70
N TYR A 115 6.84 3.11 16.00
CA TYR A 115 5.64 2.55 15.36
C TYR A 115 4.53 2.25 16.38
N SER A 116 4.91 1.80 17.57
CA SER A 116 3.96 1.36 18.60
C SER A 116 3.40 2.48 19.50
N TRP A 117 3.99 3.66 19.51
CA TRP A 117 3.80 4.57 20.64
C TRP A 117 3.39 6.00 20.32
N ASP A 118 3.66 6.51 19.14
CA ASP A 118 3.56 7.95 18.89
C ASP A 118 2.90 8.26 17.55
N THR A 119 1.87 9.10 17.57
CA THR A 119 1.15 9.56 16.38
C THR A 119 2.05 10.34 15.42
N VAL A 120 3.02 11.08 15.93
CA VAL A 120 3.97 11.84 15.10
C VAL A 120 4.92 10.87 14.41
N ALA A 121 5.43 9.90 15.14
CA ALA A 121 6.30 8.86 14.61
C ALA A 121 5.57 7.98 13.60
N GLN A 122 4.29 7.70 13.83
CA GLN A 122 3.47 6.97 12.86
C GLN A 122 3.36 7.75 11.53
N LYS A 123 3.19 9.06 11.58
CA LYS A 123 3.17 9.90 10.37
C LYS A 123 4.49 9.85 9.62
N GLU A 124 5.64 9.86 10.31
CA GLU A 124 6.95 9.71 9.66
C GLU A 124 7.07 8.37 8.94
N ILE A 125 6.61 7.29 9.56
CA ILE A 125 6.60 5.94 8.96
C ILE A 125 5.65 5.90 7.76
N ASP A 126 4.47 6.46 7.88
CA ASP A 126 3.49 6.55 6.80
C ASP A 126 4.06 7.30 5.58
N TRP A 127 4.79 8.38 5.80
CA TRP A 127 5.49 9.10 4.75
C TRP A 127 6.56 8.24 4.05
N LYS A 128 7.36 7.52 4.83
CA LYS A 128 8.36 6.60 4.25
C LYS A 128 7.72 5.51 3.41
N PHE A 129 6.62 4.93 3.89
CA PHE A 129 5.90 3.92 3.12
C PHE A 129 5.30 4.50 1.83
N PHE A 130 4.75 5.69 1.90
CA PHE A 130 4.23 6.39 0.73
C PHE A 130 5.34 6.61 -0.31
N ASP A 131 6.45 7.19 0.10
CA ASP A 131 7.58 7.47 -0.78
C ASP A 131 8.14 6.18 -1.40
N LEU A 132 8.29 5.14 -0.60
CA LEU A 132 8.78 3.85 -1.08
C LEU A 132 7.87 3.27 -2.16
N GLY A 133 6.57 3.21 -1.89
CA GLY A 133 5.60 2.67 -2.84
C GLY A 133 5.54 3.47 -4.13
N ASP A 134 5.54 4.78 -4.03
CA ASP A 134 5.47 5.70 -5.17
C ASP A 134 6.68 5.55 -6.08
N HIS A 135 7.89 5.60 -5.51
CA HIS A 135 9.13 5.46 -6.28
C HIS A 135 9.29 4.10 -6.94
N ILE A 136 8.95 3.03 -6.23
CA ILE A 136 9.06 1.69 -6.80
C ILE A 136 8.06 1.49 -7.93
N ALA A 137 6.84 1.98 -7.78
CA ALA A 137 5.83 1.89 -8.82
C ALA A 137 6.28 2.60 -10.10
N ASP A 138 6.87 3.78 -9.99
CA ASP A 138 7.39 4.51 -11.15
C ASP A 138 8.49 3.73 -11.87
N TYR A 139 9.46 3.20 -11.14
CA TYR A 139 10.55 2.43 -11.73
C TYR A 139 10.07 1.14 -12.39
N VAL A 140 9.10 0.47 -11.80
CA VAL A 140 8.51 -0.75 -12.38
C VAL A 140 7.73 -0.44 -13.66
N GLN A 141 7.01 0.69 -13.70
CA GLN A 141 6.33 1.14 -14.92
C GLN A 141 7.31 1.43 -16.06
N ASP A 142 8.50 1.96 -15.72
CA ASP A 142 9.56 2.21 -16.68
C ASP A 142 10.30 0.93 -17.13
N GLY A 143 9.88 -0.23 -16.63
CA GLY A 143 10.44 -1.52 -17.01
C GLY A 143 11.79 -1.84 -16.38
N MET A 144 12.15 -1.18 -15.28
CA MET A 144 13.40 -1.45 -14.58
C MET A 144 13.42 -2.82 -13.92
N SER A 145 14.56 -3.49 -13.97
CA SER A 145 14.77 -4.73 -13.22
C SER A 145 14.81 -4.46 -11.72
N LYS A 146 14.53 -5.50 -10.92
CA LYS A 146 14.59 -5.44 -9.45
C LYS A 146 15.93 -4.88 -8.94
N GLU A 147 17.04 -5.35 -9.48
CA GLU A 147 18.37 -4.90 -9.08
C GLU A 147 18.60 -3.43 -9.42
N LYS A 148 18.12 -3.00 -10.56
CA LYS A 148 18.22 -1.60 -10.98
C LYS A 148 17.38 -0.68 -10.11
N VAL A 149 16.15 -1.08 -9.77
CA VAL A 149 15.30 -0.35 -8.83
C VAL A 149 16.02 -0.14 -7.49
N LYS A 150 16.57 -1.21 -6.93
CA LYS A 150 17.33 -1.15 -5.67
C LYS A 150 18.52 -0.20 -5.76
N LYS A 151 19.27 -0.25 -6.86
CA LYS A 151 20.42 0.61 -7.10
C LYS A 151 20.02 2.09 -7.14
N GLU A 152 18.94 2.43 -7.85
CA GLU A 152 18.44 3.79 -7.95
C GLU A 152 17.97 4.32 -6.59
N LEU A 153 17.24 3.51 -5.83
CA LEU A 153 16.77 3.90 -4.50
C LEU A 153 17.93 4.16 -3.53
N ARG A 154 19.01 3.38 -3.62
CA ARG A 154 20.23 3.64 -2.84
C ARG A 154 20.91 4.92 -3.27
N ALA A 155 20.97 5.20 -4.58
CA ALA A 155 21.61 6.39 -5.11
C ALA A 155 20.94 7.68 -4.66
N ILE A 156 19.61 7.68 -4.48
CA ILE A 156 18.86 8.85 -4.00
C ILE A 156 18.70 8.87 -2.47
N GLY A 157 19.33 7.95 -1.76
CA GLY A 157 19.32 7.91 -0.29
C GLY A 157 18.03 7.38 0.35
N MET A 158 17.16 6.74 -0.41
CA MET A 158 15.93 6.14 0.12
C MET A 158 16.14 4.75 0.71
N LEU A 159 17.24 4.10 0.40
CA LEU A 159 17.67 2.82 0.96
C LEU A 159 19.08 2.89 1.52
#